data_008c12cc0bec72d6ccfbf03f40e696a3
#
_entry.id   008c12cc0bec72d6ccfbf03f40e696a3
#
_cell.length_a   1.000
_cell.length_b   1.000
_cell.length_c   1.000
_cell.angle_alpha   90.00
_cell.angle_beta   90.00
_cell.angle_gamma   90.00
#
_symmetry.space_group_name_H-M   'P 1'
#
loop_
_entity.id
_entity.type
_entity.pdbx_description
1 polymer ?
#
loop_
_entity_poly.entity_id
_entity_poly.type
_entity_poly.pdbx_seq_one_letter_code
_entity_poly.pdbx_strand_id
1 'polypeptide(L)'
;MVEYSKLQNGSDIRGVALPLVAAEPVNLTEEAAGQIGRAFAAWLVERCGKPAEELRIAVGRDSRLSGPSLQRAVLTGLVTMGAVAADCGMASTPAMFMATVLPGCDFDGAVMITASHLPQNRNGLKFFTREGGLESADIKELLRRAEAGPEAARLHGRLASFDILTPYTAMLRQRIITGVNSGERPLAGLKIAVDAGNGAGGFYATRVLAPLGADISASVYLEPDGSFPNHVPNPENKEAMESIRRAVLAGGCDLGLIFDTDVDRAGAVEADGTELGRNRLIALAAAIAAEQAPGSTIVTDSVTSDQLADFIEKKLGCRHHRFKRGYKNVINEAKRLNEAGETCLLAMETSGHGALKENYFLDDGAYLATKIVIRYAQLRRQGRTLADLLEGMREPLEARELRFRLLPEDFKAAGAAVLAALERYAASQPGWVPAPHNYEGLRYSVPAVKGWFLLRMSLHDPLMPLNIESDCPGGAEEILRELAPFLKGQAALDTAQLG
;
A
#
# COMPACT_ATOMS: atom_id res chain seq x y z
N MET A 1 18.15 23.35 12.12
CA MET A 1 16.70 23.56 12.31
C MET A 1 16.00 22.66 11.33
N VAL A 2 14.96 21.93 11.74
CA VAL A 2 14.20 21.04 10.85
C VAL A 2 13.36 21.90 9.91
N GLU A 3 13.40 21.59 8.63
CA GLU A 3 12.56 22.21 7.61
C GLU A 3 11.32 21.33 7.41
N TYR A 4 10.24 21.65 8.13
CA TYR A 4 9.05 20.80 8.21
C TYR A 4 8.40 20.52 6.86
N SER A 5 8.40 21.51 5.95
CA SER A 5 7.82 21.34 4.60
C SER A 5 8.45 20.20 3.80
N LYS A 6 9.74 19.89 4.03
CA LYS A 6 10.45 18.79 3.38
C LYS A 6 10.10 17.40 3.94
N LEU A 7 9.38 17.34 5.05
CA LEU A 7 8.88 16.07 5.60
C LEU A 7 7.59 15.60 4.93
N GLN A 8 6.92 16.45 4.14
CA GLN A 8 5.71 16.04 3.44
C GLN A 8 6.02 15.05 2.33
N ASN A 9 5.35 13.89 2.35
CA ASN A 9 5.40 12.88 1.31
C ASN A 9 3.96 12.47 0.95
N GLY A 10 3.34 13.20 0.03
CA GLY A 10 1.93 13.00 -0.30
C GLY A 10 1.00 13.25 0.89
N SER A 11 0.28 12.23 1.29
CA SER A 11 -0.63 12.20 2.44
C SER A 11 0.04 11.68 3.73
N ASP A 12 1.36 11.46 3.71
CA ASP A 12 2.15 11.00 4.84
C ASP A 12 3.24 12.03 5.22
N ILE A 13 3.81 11.87 6.39
CA ILE A 13 5.06 12.50 6.79
C ILE A 13 6.17 11.45 6.70
N ARG A 14 7.28 11.77 6.04
CA ARG A 14 8.44 10.87 5.92
C ARG A 14 9.75 11.63 6.02
N GLY A 15 10.76 10.99 6.61
CA GLY A 15 12.09 11.59 6.74
C GLY A 15 13.17 10.56 7.07
N VAL A 16 14.40 11.06 7.12
CA VAL A 16 15.56 10.31 7.61
C VAL A 16 15.54 10.40 9.14
N ALA A 17 15.43 9.24 9.80
CA ALA A 17 15.34 9.14 11.26
C ALA A 17 16.61 8.58 11.91
N LEU A 18 17.48 7.90 11.13
CA LEU A 18 18.76 7.36 11.63
C LEU A 18 19.91 7.78 10.74
N PRO A 19 21.10 8.10 11.31
CA PRO A 19 22.27 8.60 10.58
C PRO A 19 23.08 7.45 9.95
N LEU A 20 22.42 6.55 9.20
CA LEU A 20 23.06 5.37 8.60
C LEU A 20 23.69 5.64 7.23
N VAL A 21 23.30 6.72 6.57
CA VAL A 21 23.77 7.12 5.26
C VAL A 21 24.34 8.54 5.36
N ALA A 22 25.65 8.70 5.18
CA ALA A 22 26.35 9.97 5.39
C ALA A 22 25.81 11.12 4.51
N ALA A 23 25.34 10.81 3.30
CA ALA A 23 24.77 11.81 2.38
C ALA A 23 23.31 12.20 2.71
N GLU A 24 22.67 11.53 3.68
CA GLU A 24 21.30 11.75 4.07
C GLU A 24 21.23 12.22 5.54
N PRO A 25 21.23 13.53 5.80
CA PRO A 25 21.15 14.03 7.17
C PRO A 25 19.79 13.73 7.79
N VAL A 26 19.80 13.43 9.12
CA VAL A 26 18.59 13.22 9.89
C VAL A 26 17.75 14.49 9.88
N ASN A 27 16.48 14.37 9.48
CA ASN A 27 15.52 15.47 9.44
C ASN A 27 14.17 15.13 10.13
N LEU A 28 13.91 13.85 10.40
CA LEU A 28 12.78 13.42 11.23
C LEU A 28 13.33 13.08 12.63
N THR A 29 13.51 14.11 13.44
CA THR A 29 14.03 14.02 14.82
C THR A 29 12.91 13.74 15.82
N GLU A 30 13.27 13.34 17.05
CA GLU A 30 12.30 13.22 18.16
C GLU A 30 11.61 14.56 18.45
N GLU A 31 12.36 15.68 18.39
CA GLU A 31 11.79 17.02 18.56
C GLU A 31 10.72 17.30 17.49
N ALA A 32 11.05 17.04 16.22
CA ALA A 32 10.09 17.22 15.13
C ALA A 32 8.85 16.35 15.31
N ALA A 33 9.02 15.07 15.67
CA ALA A 33 7.93 14.15 15.92
C ALA A 33 7.03 14.62 17.08
N GLY A 34 7.63 15.14 18.15
CA GLY A 34 6.90 15.74 19.29
C GLY A 34 6.07 16.96 18.87
N GLN A 35 6.65 17.87 18.08
CA GLN A 35 5.92 19.05 17.56
C GLN A 35 4.79 18.64 16.60
N ILE A 36 5.02 17.62 15.77
CA ILE A 36 3.98 17.07 14.90
C ILE A 36 2.85 16.44 15.73
N GLY A 37 3.17 15.74 16.83
CA GLY A 37 2.16 15.23 17.77
C GLY A 37 1.30 16.37 18.38
N ARG A 38 1.95 17.47 18.81
CA ARG A 38 1.25 18.68 19.30
C ARG A 38 0.33 19.26 18.23
N ALA A 39 0.84 19.39 17.02
CA ALA A 39 0.08 19.92 15.88
C ALA A 39 -1.15 19.05 15.57
N PHE A 40 -1.02 17.72 15.65
CA PHE A 40 -2.12 16.80 15.39
C PHE A 40 -3.21 16.92 16.47
N ALA A 41 -2.84 17.00 17.75
CA ALA A 41 -3.83 17.25 18.82
C ALA A 41 -4.58 18.56 18.61
N ALA A 42 -3.86 19.66 18.32
CA ALA A 42 -4.48 20.97 18.04
C ALA A 42 -5.42 20.93 16.81
N TRP A 43 -5.02 20.22 15.76
CA TRP A 43 -5.84 20.01 14.56
C TRP A 43 -7.11 19.22 14.86
N LEU A 44 -7.00 18.14 15.69
CA LEU A 44 -8.16 17.33 16.09
C LEU A 44 -9.15 18.10 16.97
N VAL A 45 -8.68 18.97 17.88
CA VAL A 45 -9.55 19.86 18.67
C VAL A 45 -10.50 20.63 17.75
N GLU A 46 -9.96 21.24 16.72
CA GLU A 46 -10.75 22.02 15.75
C GLU A 46 -11.65 21.10 14.89
N ARG A 47 -11.12 19.96 14.45
CA ARG A 47 -11.84 19.04 13.55
C ARG A 47 -13.00 18.33 14.25
N CYS A 48 -12.81 17.92 15.51
CA CYS A 48 -13.80 17.20 16.28
C CYS A 48 -14.73 18.11 17.08
N GLY A 49 -14.37 19.40 17.26
CA GLY A 49 -15.09 20.32 18.11
C GLY A 49 -15.09 19.90 19.60
N LYS A 50 -14.07 19.17 20.03
CA LYS A 50 -13.89 18.68 21.41
C LYS A 50 -12.72 19.39 22.07
N PRO A 51 -12.77 19.65 23.37
CA PRO A 51 -11.61 20.12 24.11
C PRO A 51 -10.52 19.03 24.16
N ALA A 52 -9.26 19.44 24.30
CA ALA A 52 -8.13 18.53 24.19
C ALA A 52 -8.17 17.39 25.22
N GLU A 53 -8.65 17.66 26.43
CA GLU A 53 -8.77 16.69 27.53
C GLU A 53 -9.78 15.56 27.28
N GLU A 54 -10.70 15.75 26.33
CA GLU A 54 -11.66 14.73 25.90
C GLU A 54 -11.15 13.93 24.69
N LEU A 55 -10.08 14.39 24.00
CA LEU A 55 -9.53 13.69 22.87
C LEU A 55 -8.82 12.43 23.30
N ARG A 56 -9.13 11.33 22.63
CA ARG A 56 -8.45 10.04 22.73
C ARG A 56 -7.70 9.75 21.45
N ILE A 57 -6.37 9.65 21.54
CA ILE A 57 -5.51 9.48 20.36
C ILE A 57 -4.61 8.26 20.54
N ALA A 58 -4.72 7.30 19.62
CA ALA A 58 -3.91 6.08 19.62
C ALA A 58 -2.60 6.31 18.85
N VAL A 59 -1.49 5.75 19.33
CA VAL A 59 -0.19 5.82 18.65
C VAL A 59 0.43 4.41 18.63
N GLY A 60 0.66 3.90 17.43
CA GLY A 60 1.34 2.62 17.20
C GLY A 60 2.56 2.77 16.30
N ARG A 61 3.36 1.73 16.20
CA ARG A 61 4.55 1.70 15.35
C ARG A 61 4.78 0.32 14.73
N ASP A 62 5.54 0.30 13.64
CA ASP A 62 6.11 -0.92 13.06
C ASP A 62 7.42 -1.33 13.78
N SER A 63 8.17 -2.25 13.16
CA SER A 63 9.41 -2.80 13.73
C SER A 63 10.63 -1.90 13.63
N ARG A 64 10.58 -0.76 12.93
CA ARG A 64 11.73 0.12 12.65
C ARG A 64 12.45 0.57 13.90
N LEU A 65 13.80 0.57 13.85
CA LEU A 65 14.68 0.86 14.99
C LEU A 65 14.42 2.25 15.61
N SER A 66 14.10 3.25 14.80
CA SER A 66 13.74 4.60 15.27
C SER A 66 12.29 4.71 15.79
N GLY A 67 11.46 3.67 15.60
CA GLY A 67 10.05 3.65 15.98
C GLY A 67 9.81 3.99 17.45
N PRO A 68 10.47 3.31 18.42
CA PRO A 68 10.22 3.54 19.85
C PRO A 68 10.50 4.96 20.33
N SER A 69 11.55 5.61 19.83
CA SER A 69 11.90 6.98 20.21
C SER A 69 10.93 8.01 19.63
N LEU A 70 10.59 7.86 18.35
CA LEU A 70 9.60 8.73 17.68
C LEU A 70 8.20 8.56 18.30
N GLN A 71 7.79 7.33 18.64
CA GLN A 71 6.52 7.07 19.31
C GLN A 71 6.44 7.79 20.66
N ARG A 72 7.47 7.68 21.50
CA ARG A 72 7.53 8.42 22.78
C ARG A 72 7.41 9.93 22.58
N ALA A 73 8.10 10.48 21.57
CA ALA A 73 8.05 11.89 21.28
C ALA A 73 6.65 12.35 20.86
N VAL A 74 5.97 11.60 19.97
CA VAL A 74 4.59 11.88 19.57
C VAL A 74 3.64 11.80 20.76
N LEU A 75 3.72 10.72 21.56
CA LEU A 75 2.90 10.56 22.78
C LEU A 75 3.10 11.73 23.75
N THR A 76 4.35 12.14 23.96
CA THR A 76 4.67 13.30 24.80
C THR A 76 4.05 14.57 24.24
N GLY A 77 4.14 14.79 22.93
CA GLY A 77 3.51 15.94 22.26
C GLY A 77 2.00 15.99 22.47
N LEU A 78 1.31 14.86 22.29
CA LEU A 78 -0.14 14.71 22.50
C LEU A 78 -0.54 15.02 23.97
N VAL A 79 0.18 14.41 24.93
CA VAL A 79 -0.05 14.63 26.38
C VAL A 79 0.20 16.11 26.76
N THR A 80 1.21 16.74 26.19
CA THR A 80 1.50 18.18 26.41
C THR A 80 0.34 19.08 25.98
N MET A 81 -0.44 18.64 24.97
CA MET A 81 -1.62 19.34 24.48
C MET A 81 -2.90 19.05 25.28
N GLY A 82 -2.82 18.22 26.32
CA GLY A 82 -3.96 17.87 27.18
C GLY A 82 -4.68 16.57 26.81
N ALA A 83 -4.34 15.94 25.67
CA ALA A 83 -5.05 14.77 25.19
C ALA A 83 -4.76 13.48 25.98
N VAL A 84 -5.69 12.52 25.92
CA VAL A 84 -5.47 11.15 26.36
C VAL A 84 -4.76 10.41 25.22
N ALA A 85 -3.45 10.21 25.35
CA ALA A 85 -2.65 9.48 24.39
C ALA A 85 -2.53 8.00 24.78
N ALA A 86 -2.85 7.09 23.88
CA ALA A 86 -2.74 5.65 24.12
C ALA A 86 -1.54 5.07 23.34
N ASP A 87 -0.59 4.50 24.08
CA ASP A 87 0.51 3.73 23.54
C ASP A 87 0.00 2.35 23.11
N CYS A 88 -0.04 2.09 21.80
CA CYS A 88 -0.43 0.81 21.22
C CYS A 88 0.76 -0.13 20.97
N GLY A 89 1.98 0.30 21.25
CA GLY A 89 3.19 -0.48 21.01
C GLY A 89 3.38 -0.86 19.54
N MET A 90 3.74 -2.14 19.30
CA MET A 90 3.80 -2.73 17.96
C MET A 90 2.39 -2.87 17.40
N ALA A 91 2.16 -2.30 16.21
CA ALA A 91 0.88 -2.32 15.53
C ALA A 91 1.08 -2.36 14.01
N SER A 92 -0.02 -2.47 13.26
CA SER A 92 -0.02 -2.33 11.81
C SER A 92 -0.76 -1.05 11.39
N THR A 93 -0.46 -0.53 10.22
CA THR A 93 -1.15 0.64 9.66
C THR A 93 -2.68 0.45 9.65
N PRO A 94 -3.23 -0.67 9.15
CA PRO A 94 -4.67 -0.88 9.20
C PRO A 94 -5.23 -0.99 10.62
N ALA A 95 -4.51 -1.62 11.56
CA ALA A 95 -4.96 -1.70 12.94
C ALA A 95 -5.09 -0.30 13.58
N MET A 96 -4.17 0.63 13.24
CA MET A 96 -4.26 1.99 13.76
C MET A 96 -5.47 2.76 13.22
N PHE A 97 -5.82 2.61 11.93
CA PHE A 97 -7.10 3.14 11.44
C PHE A 97 -8.28 2.49 12.19
N MET A 98 -8.26 1.18 12.36
CA MET A 98 -9.33 0.44 13.03
C MET A 98 -9.56 0.90 14.47
N ALA A 99 -8.56 1.49 15.13
CA ALA A 99 -8.73 2.10 16.45
C ALA A 99 -9.80 3.22 16.45
N THR A 100 -10.03 3.87 15.31
CA THR A 100 -11.00 4.97 15.18
C THR A 100 -12.42 4.51 14.84
N VAL A 101 -12.61 3.27 14.35
CA VAL A 101 -13.90 2.78 13.84
C VAL A 101 -14.41 1.51 14.51
N LEU A 102 -13.53 0.67 15.08
CA LEU A 102 -13.98 -0.56 15.74
C LEU A 102 -14.75 -0.25 17.03
N PRO A 103 -15.88 -0.93 17.24
CA PRO A 103 -16.65 -0.79 18.49
C PRO A 103 -15.79 -1.06 19.72
N GLY A 104 -15.88 -0.18 20.72
CA GLY A 104 -15.14 -0.27 21.99
C GLY A 104 -13.71 0.27 21.95
N CYS A 105 -13.21 0.70 20.80
CA CYS A 105 -11.93 1.42 20.70
C CYS A 105 -12.12 2.91 20.93
N ASP A 106 -13.04 3.55 20.21
CA ASP A 106 -13.51 4.94 20.36
C ASP A 106 -12.41 6.00 20.41
N PHE A 107 -11.39 5.86 19.57
CA PHE A 107 -10.36 6.89 19.41
C PHE A 107 -10.80 7.95 18.39
N ASP A 108 -10.56 9.22 18.70
CA ASP A 108 -10.86 10.37 17.82
C ASP A 108 -9.85 10.47 16.68
N GLY A 109 -8.61 10.02 16.93
CA GLY A 109 -7.56 9.95 15.93
C GLY A 109 -6.54 8.87 16.25
N ALA A 110 -5.75 8.50 15.24
CA ALA A 110 -4.67 7.56 15.41
C ALA A 110 -3.44 7.96 14.60
N VAL A 111 -2.26 7.60 15.10
CA VAL A 111 -0.97 7.83 14.44
C VAL A 111 -0.25 6.49 14.31
N MET A 112 0.17 6.17 13.09
CA MET A 112 1.06 5.04 12.82
C MET A 112 2.45 5.56 12.49
N ILE A 113 3.44 5.10 13.24
CA ILE A 113 4.86 5.42 13.01
C ILE A 113 5.45 4.34 12.13
N THR A 114 5.67 4.68 10.87
CA THR A 114 6.13 3.77 9.82
C THR A 114 6.69 4.53 8.63
N ALA A 115 7.56 3.89 7.87
CA ALA A 115 7.92 4.31 6.52
C ALA A 115 7.64 3.22 5.49
N SER A 116 6.71 2.26 5.81
CA SER A 116 6.39 1.14 4.94
C SER A 116 7.66 0.40 4.51
N HIS A 117 7.88 0.14 3.24
CA HIS A 117 9.01 -0.60 2.67
C HIS A 117 10.30 0.22 2.46
N LEU A 118 10.35 1.49 2.89
CA LEU A 118 11.55 2.32 2.71
C LEU A 118 12.75 1.78 3.53
N PRO A 119 14.00 2.14 3.18
CA PRO A 119 15.18 1.70 3.89
C PRO A 119 15.13 1.94 5.40
N GLN A 120 15.90 1.18 6.16
CA GLN A 120 15.87 1.17 7.64
C GLN A 120 16.19 2.52 8.31
N ASN A 121 16.91 3.42 7.60
CA ASN A 121 17.22 4.76 8.09
C ASN A 121 16.05 5.74 7.98
N ARG A 122 14.99 5.38 7.27
CA ARG A 122 13.77 6.17 7.09
C ARG A 122 12.73 5.82 8.15
N ASN A 123 11.91 6.80 8.49
CA ASN A 123 10.67 6.60 9.23
C ASN A 123 9.66 7.67 8.82
N GLY A 124 8.46 7.60 9.38
CA GLY A 124 7.38 8.53 9.05
C GLY A 124 6.20 8.42 9.99
N LEU A 125 5.19 9.19 9.70
CA LEU A 125 3.93 9.20 10.43
C LEU A 125 2.76 9.21 9.43
N LYS A 126 1.83 8.27 9.62
CA LYS A 126 0.51 8.25 8.96
C LYS A 126 -0.55 8.60 10.00
N PHE A 127 -1.54 9.37 9.61
CA PHE A 127 -2.58 9.88 10.51
C PHE A 127 -3.95 9.42 10.04
N PHE A 128 -4.78 9.08 11.01
CA PHE A 128 -6.13 8.57 10.76
C PHE A 128 -7.16 9.27 11.63
N THR A 129 -8.33 9.46 11.04
CA THR A 129 -9.58 9.75 11.73
C THR A 129 -10.62 8.71 11.33
N ARG A 130 -11.81 8.78 11.85
CA ARG A 130 -12.92 7.91 11.44
C ARG A 130 -13.25 8.00 9.94
N GLU A 131 -12.91 9.09 9.28
CA GLU A 131 -13.14 9.32 7.85
C GLU A 131 -12.10 8.63 6.94
N GLY A 132 -10.99 8.17 7.53
CA GLY A 132 -9.87 7.57 6.84
C GLY A 132 -8.52 8.18 7.20
N GLY A 133 -7.51 7.90 6.38
CA GLY A 133 -6.21 8.58 6.47
C GLY A 133 -6.34 10.04 6.02
N LEU A 134 -5.52 10.92 6.57
CA LEU A 134 -5.50 12.35 6.24
C LEU A 134 -5.13 12.58 4.76
N GLU A 135 -5.60 13.69 4.21
CA GLU A 135 -5.27 14.11 2.85
C GLU A 135 -3.98 14.95 2.82
N SER A 136 -3.39 15.11 1.64
CA SER A 136 -2.15 15.89 1.45
C SER A 136 -2.26 17.35 1.96
N ALA A 137 -3.45 17.94 1.85
CA ALA A 137 -3.71 19.29 2.37
C ALA A 137 -3.68 19.33 3.91
N ASP A 138 -4.22 18.30 4.57
CA ASP A 138 -4.19 18.19 6.03
C ASP A 138 -2.76 18.02 6.54
N ILE A 139 -1.95 17.19 5.86
CA ILE A 139 -0.53 17.00 6.20
C ILE A 139 0.24 18.31 6.07
N LYS A 140 0.01 19.07 5.00
CA LYS A 140 0.61 20.38 4.82
C LYS A 140 0.26 21.33 5.98
N GLU A 141 -0.99 21.32 6.41
CA GLU A 141 -1.45 22.15 7.54
C GLU A 141 -0.83 21.66 8.86
N LEU A 142 -0.75 20.35 9.10
CA LEU A 142 -0.08 19.82 10.29
C LEU A 142 1.39 20.23 10.37
N LEU A 143 2.13 20.15 9.28
CA LEU A 143 3.53 20.55 9.23
C LEU A 143 3.71 22.06 9.47
N ARG A 144 2.83 22.88 8.90
CA ARG A 144 2.82 24.35 9.16
C ARG A 144 2.55 24.65 10.66
N ARG A 145 1.63 23.94 11.29
CA ARG A 145 1.35 24.05 12.74
C ARG A 145 2.53 23.57 13.58
N ALA A 146 3.16 22.47 13.19
CA ALA A 146 4.33 21.93 13.89
C ALA A 146 5.50 22.94 13.86
N GLU A 147 5.73 23.60 12.72
CA GLU A 147 6.76 24.63 12.57
C GLU A 147 6.46 25.87 13.43
N ALA A 148 5.20 26.26 13.55
CA ALA A 148 4.76 27.38 14.39
C ALA A 148 4.87 27.06 15.91
N GLY A 149 4.95 25.79 16.29
CA GLY A 149 5.07 25.34 17.67
C GLY A 149 3.83 25.62 18.51
N PRO A 150 2.77 24.79 18.43
CA PRO A 150 1.55 25.00 19.22
C PRO A 150 1.83 25.15 20.72
N GLU A 151 1.15 26.08 21.37
CA GLU A 151 1.30 26.29 22.81
C GLU A 151 0.80 25.06 23.60
N ALA A 152 1.51 24.74 24.67
CA ALA A 152 1.12 23.66 25.57
C ALA A 152 -0.18 23.99 26.31
N ALA A 153 -1.01 22.98 26.57
CA ALA A 153 -2.18 23.14 27.41
C ALA A 153 -1.78 23.49 28.86
N ARG A 154 -2.67 24.19 29.56
CA ARG A 154 -2.45 24.51 31.00
C ARG A 154 -2.40 23.25 31.88
N LEU A 155 -3.18 22.21 31.53
CA LEU A 155 -3.18 20.92 32.16
C LEU A 155 -2.66 19.88 31.17
N HIS A 156 -1.66 19.10 31.58
CA HIS A 156 -1.20 17.96 30.79
C HIS A 156 -2.26 16.88 30.75
N GLY A 157 -2.37 16.21 29.58
CA GLY A 157 -3.19 15.02 29.41
C GLY A 157 -2.60 13.81 30.14
N ARG A 158 -3.03 12.64 29.74
CA ARG A 158 -2.55 11.38 30.35
C ARG A 158 -2.11 10.38 29.30
N LEU A 159 -1.12 9.57 29.67
CA LEU A 159 -0.70 8.41 28.90
C LEU A 159 -1.49 7.18 29.37
N ALA A 160 -1.94 6.38 28.41
CA ALA A 160 -2.57 5.09 28.62
C ALA A 160 -1.87 4.02 27.76
N SER A 161 -2.11 2.75 27.99
CA SER A 161 -1.71 1.65 27.10
C SER A 161 -2.96 1.00 26.51
N PHE A 162 -2.90 0.58 25.24
CA PHE A 162 -4.01 -0.08 24.56
C PHE A 162 -3.52 -1.11 23.54
N ASP A 163 -3.87 -2.39 23.68
CA ASP A 163 -3.55 -3.42 22.69
C ASP A 163 -4.59 -3.42 21.55
N ILE A 164 -4.35 -2.61 20.54
CA ILE A 164 -5.23 -2.52 19.35
C ILE A 164 -5.24 -3.82 18.54
N LEU A 165 -4.17 -4.62 18.59
CA LEU A 165 -4.14 -5.89 17.86
C LEU A 165 -5.17 -6.90 18.40
N THR A 166 -5.56 -6.82 19.66
CA THR A 166 -6.59 -7.72 20.23
C THR A 166 -7.96 -7.54 19.55
N PRO A 167 -8.60 -6.36 19.52
CA PRO A 167 -9.87 -6.19 18.82
C PRO A 167 -9.74 -6.33 17.31
N TYR A 168 -8.63 -5.87 16.70
CA TYR A 168 -8.40 -5.99 15.27
C TYR A 168 -8.31 -7.47 14.82
N THR A 169 -7.48 -8.28 15.49
CA THR A 169 -7.38 -9.71 15.15
C THR A 169 -8.66 -10.49 15.46
N ALA A 170 -9.42 -10.09 16.49
CA ALA A 170 -10.73 -10.67 16.75
C ALA A 170 -11.70 -10.41 15.58
N MET A 171 -11.71 -9.20 15.03
CA MET A 171 -12.49 -8.86 13.84
C MET A 171 -12.09 -9.73 12.65
N LEU A 172 -10.79 -9.88 12.36
CA LEU A 172 -10.28 -10.71 11.26
C LEU A 172 -10.68 -12.18 11.44
N ARG A 173 -10.50 -12.74 12.65
CA ARG A 173 -10.94 -14.12 12.95
C ARG A 173 -12.44 -14.30 12.75
N GLN A 174 -13.25 -13.35 13.21
CA GLN A 174 -14.70 -13.42 13.03
C GLN A 174 -15.08 -13.40 11.55
N ARG A 175 -14.38 -12.61 10.72
CA ARG A 175 -14.58 -12.63 9.26
C ARG A 175 -14.28 -13.99 8.66
N ILE A 176 -13.18 -14.65 9.08
CA ILE A 176 -12.85 -16.00 8.60
C ILE A 176 -13.89 -17.03 9.08
N ILE A 177 -14.26 -17.03 10.34
CA ILE A 177 -15.29 -17.95 10.88
C ILE A 177 -16.59 -17.83 10.09
N THR A 178 -17.08 -16.61 9.93
CA THR A 178 -18.33 -16.34 9.22
C THR A 178 -18.20 -16.68 7.73
N GLY A 179 -17.11 -16.31 7.09
CA GLY A 179 -16.89 -16.50 5.65
C GLY A 179 -16.72 -17.97 5.27
N VAL A 180 -15.97 -18.73 6.05
CA VAL A 180 -15.76 -20.17 5.79
C VAL A 180 -16.95 -21.00 6.27
N ASN A 181 -17.64 -20.56 7.31
CA ASN A 181 -18.86 -21.18 7.86
C ASN A 181 -18.70 -22.68 8.17
N SER A 182 -17.70 -23.02 9.01
CA SER A 182 -17.40 -24.41 9.35
C SER A 182 -16.96 -24.63 10.81
N GLY A 183 -17.62 -23.92 11.71
CA GLY A 183 -17.34 -23.98 13.15
C GLY A 183 -16.20 -23.06 13.58
N GLU A 184 -15.74 -23.24 14.81
CA GLU A 184 -14.79 -22.33 15.47
C GLU A 184 -13.33 -22.45 14.95
N ARG A 185 -12.99 -23.59 14.37
CA ARG A 185 -11.65 -23.83 13.79
C ARG A 185 -11.73 -24.10 12.28
N PRO A 186 -12.16 -23.11 11.51
CA PRO A 186 -12.46 -23.29 10.09
C PRO A 186 -11.25 -23.60 9.21
N LEU A 187 -10.03 -23.39 9.72
CA LEU A 187 -8.77 -23.64 9.02
C LEU A 187 -8.05 -24.92 9.47
N ALA A 188 -8.72 -25.77 10.28
CA ALA A 188 -8.14 -27.02 10.72
C ALA A 188 -7.80 -27.93 9.51
N GLY A 189 -6.57 -28.45 9.49
CA GLY A 189 -6.04 -29.27 8.40
C GLY A 189 -5.44 -28.48 7.23
N LEU A 190 -5.41 -27.15 7.30
CA LEU A 190 -4.68 -26.30 6.35
C LEU A 190 -3.31 -25.94 6.94
N LYS A 191 -2.28 -25.95 6.10
CA LYS A 191 -0.94 -25.48 6.42
C LYS A 191 -0.68 -24.18 5.66
N ILE A 192 -0.57 -23.06 6.39
CA ILE A 192 -0.44 -21.72 5.81
C ILE A 192 0.84 -21.08 6.32
N ALA A 193 1.78 -20.78 5.42
CA ALA A 193 2.99 -20.05 5.75
C ALA A 193 2.73 -18.54 5.70
N VAL A 194 3.34 -17.79 6.63
CA VAL A 194 3.37 -16.34 6.61
C VAL A 194 4.83 -15.89 6.61
N ASP A 195 5.17 -14.99 5.70
CA ASP A 195 6.42 -14.22 5.73
C ASP A 195 6.09 -12.81 6.18
N ALA A 196 6.52 -12.44 7.39
CA ALA A 196 6.31 -11.11 7.94
C ALA A 196 7.51 -10.16 7.67
N GLY A 197 8.57 -10.63 7.00
CA GLY A 197 9.75 -9.85 6.65
C GLY A 197 10.39 -9.13 7.84
N ASN A 198 10.26 -9.67 9.07
CA ASN A 198 10.64 -8.98 10.31
C ASN A 198 9.90 -7.64 10.56
N GLY A 199 8.80 -7.40 9.86
CA GLY A 199 7.89 -6.28 10.07
C GLY A 199 6.90 -6.51 11.23
N ALA A 200 5.76 -5.82 11.18
CA ALA A 200 4.69 -5.96 12.18
C ALA A 200 3.77 -7.18 11.92
N GLY A 201 3.88 -7.86 10.75
CA GLY A 201 2.89 -8.82 10.25
C GLY A 201 2.81 -10.17 10.98
N GLY A 202 3.74 -10.49 11.89
CA GLY A 202 3.79 -11.77 12.61
C GLY A 202 2.51 -12.10 13.40
N PHE A 203 1.76 -11.08 13.80
CA PHE A 203 0.46 -11.25 14.49
C PHE A 203 -0.54 -12.02 13.64
N TYR A 204 -0.47 -11.92 12.31
CA TYR A 204 -1.43 -12.59 11.43
C TYR A 204 -1.32 -14.12 11.55
N ALA A 205 -0.10 -14.64 11.56
CA ALA A 205 0.13 -16.06 11.82
C ALA A 205 -0.33 -16.47 13.22
N THR A 206 0.14 -15.76 14.25
CA THR A 206 0.03 -16.18 15.65
C THR A 206 -1.32 -15.85 16.29
N ARG A 207 -1.94 -14.69 15.93
CA ARG A 207 -3.19 -14.21 16.53
C ARG A 207 -4.41 -14.37 15.63
N VAL A 208 -4.23 -14.70 14.32
CA VAL A 208 -5.36 -14.92 13.40
C VAL A 208 -5.41 -16.36 12.94
N LEU A 209 -4.39 -16.88 12.25
CA LEU A 209 -4.43 -18.19 11.61
C LEU A 209 -4.36 -19.36 12.61
N ALA A 210 -3.40 -19.35 13.53
CA ALA A 210 -3.18 -20.45 14.49
C ALA A 210 -4.41 -20.68 15.40
N PRO A 211 -5.07 -19.67 16.00
CA PRO A 211 -6.29 -19.87 16.79
C PRO A 211 -7.44 -20.48 15.98
N LEU A 212 -7.49 -20.27 14.67
CA LEU A 212 -8.49 -20.83 13.77
C LEU A 212 -8.14 -22.25 13.27
N GLY A 213 -7.01 -22.81 13.71
CA GLY A 213 -6.62 -24.19 13.50
C GLY A 213 -5.64 -24.42 12.36
N ALA A 214 -5.14 -23.38 11.69
CA ALA A 214 -4.11 -23.55 10.68
C ALA A 214 -2.76 -23.98 11.28
N ASP A 215 -2.04 -24.86 10.59
CA ASP A 215 -0.63 -25.12 10.86
C ASP A 215 0.21 -23.98 10.25
N ILE A 216 0.88 -23.22 11.11
CA ILE A 216 1.72 -22.09 10.72
C ILE A 216 3.23 -22.41 10.82
N SER A 217 3.61 -23.68 11.03
CA SER A 217 4.98 -24.07 11.37
C SER A 217 6.04 -23.76 10.30
N ALA A 218 5.62 -23.53 9.05
CA ALA A 218 6.48 -23.12 7.96
C ALA A 218 6.62 -21.59 7.80
N SER A 219 5.99 -20.81 8.67
CA SER A 219 6.09 -19.35 8.62
C SER A 219 7.52 -18.88 8.98
N VAL A 220 7.94 -17.77 8.35
CA VAL A 220 9.29 -17.23 8.48
C VAL A 220 9.27 -15.77 8.88
N TYR A 221 10.33 -15.32 9.54
CA TYR A 221 10.60 -13.92 9.90
C TYR A 221 9.46 -13.22 10.63
N LEU A 222 8.76 -13.97 11.50
CA LEU A 222 7.60 -13.48 12.26
C LEU A 222 7.99 -12.49 13.37
N GLU A 223 9.22 -12.63 13.90
CA GLU A 223 9.71 -11.74 14.97
C GLU A 223 10.13 -10.39 14.39
N PRO A 224 9.62 -9.27 14.97
CA PRO A 224 9.97 -7.94 14.50
C PRO A 224 11.46 -7.61 14.66
N ASP A 225 12.10 -7.16 13.58
CA ASP A 225 13.48 -6.65 13.59
C ASP A 225 13.63 -5.52 12.56
N GLY A 226 13.77 -4.29 13.05
CA GLY A 226 13.87 -3.09 12.21
C GLY A 226 15.16 -2.95 11.43
N SER A 227 16.10 -3.91 11.53
CA SER A 227 17.27 -4.00 10.66
C SER A 227 16.97 -4.74 9.34
N PHE A 228 15.85 -5.46 9.28
CA PHE A 228 15.40 -6.26 8.13
C PHE A 228 16.48 -7.18 7.57
N PRO A 229 17.02 -8.11 8.39
CA PRO A 229 18.23 -8.84 8.05
C PRO A 229 18.07 -9.90 6.96
N ASN A 230 16.82 -10.27 6.62
CA ASN A 230 16.55 -11.39 5.73
C ASN A 230 16.22 -10.94 4.31
N HIS A 231 15.34 -9.96 4.15
CA HIS A 231 15.01 -9.32 2.88
C HIS A 231 14.29 -7.99 3.14
N VAL A 232 14.17 -7.15 2.13
CA VAL A 232 13.32 -5.96 2.18
C VAL A 232 11.86 -6.41 2.32
N PRO A 233 11.14 -5.99 3.38
CA PRO A 233 9.74 -6.41 3.60
C PRO A 233 8.81 -5.68 2.63
N ASN A 234 8.71 -6.19 1.42
CA ASN A 234 7.88 -5.64 0.35
C ASN A 234 7.45 -6.75 -0.61
N PRO A 235 6.15 -7.05 -0.78
CA PRO A 235 5.65 -8.05 -1.71
C PRO A 235 6.03 -7.83 -3.19
N GLU A 236 6.42 -6.60 -3.58
CA GLU A 236 6.96 -6.34 -4.93
C GLU A 236 8.44 -6.74 -5.08
N ASN A 237 9.14 -7.01 -3.99
CA ASN A 237 10.55 -7.38 -4.02
C ASN A 237 10.70 -8.87 -4.39
N LYS A 238 11.53 -9.19 -5.38
CA LYS A 238 11.72 -10.57 -5.86
C LYS A 238 12.29 -11.50 -4.80
N GLU A 239 13.22 -11.02 -3.96
CA GLU A 239 13.81 -11.82 -2.90
C GLU A 239 12.80 -12.14 -1.81
N ALA A 240 11.91 -11.17 -1.50
CA ALA A 240 10.83 -11.37 -0.55
C ALA A 240 9.80 -12.39 -1.07
N MET A 241 9.37 -12.29 -2.33
CA MET A 241 8.47 -13.27 -2.94
C MET A 241 9.11 -14.66 -3.05
N GLU A 242 10.40 -14.75 -3.41
CA GLU A 242 11.11 -16.03 -3.45
C GLU A 242 11.29 -16.61 -2.03
N SER A 243 11.37 -15.78 -0.99
CA SER A 243 11.41 -16.25 0.40
C SER A 243 10.15 -17.00 0.77
N ILE A 244 8.98 -16.40 0.62
CA ILE A 244 7.71 -17.08 0.92
C ILE A 244 7.46 -18.26 -0.02
N ARG A 245 7.84 -18.18 -1.30
CA ARG A 245 7.74 -19.28 -2.24
C ARG A 245 8.54 -20.49 -1.77
N ARG A 246 9.79 -20.30 -1.34
CA ARG A 246 10.61 -21.38 -0.76
C ARG A 246 10.00 -21.97 0.51
N ALA A 247 9.46 -21.13 1.40
CA ALA A 247 8.81 -21.56 2.63
C ALA A 247 7.58 -22.45 2.32
N VAL A 248 6.78 -22.08 1.32
CA VAL A 248 5.61 -22.85 0.87
C VAL A 248 6.04 -24.22 0.34
N LEU A 249 6.99 -24.26 -0.60
CA LEU A 249 7.43 -25.50 -1.24
C LEU A 249 8.15 -26.43 -0.26
N ALA A 250 9.09 -25.91 0.51
CA ALA A 250 9.84 -26.69 1.50
C ALA A 250 8.95 -27.18 2.65
N GLY A 251 7.99 -26.37 3.06
CA GLY A 251 7.03 -26.70 4.11
C GLY A 251 5.88 -27.60 3.67
N GLY A 252 5.67 -27.79 2.37
CA GLY A 252 4.48 -28.47 1.83
C GLY A 252 3.20 -27.73 2.24
N CYS A 253 3.19 -26.40 2.12
CA CYS A 253 2.08 -25.57 2.55
C CYS A 253 0.96 -25.54 1.49
N ASP A 254 -0.25 -25.37 1.95
CA ASP A 254 -1.42 -25.16 1.11
C ASP A 254 -1.45 -23.73 0.52
N LEU A 255 -0.94 -22.75 1.27
CA LEU A 255 -0.94 -21.34 0.90
C LEU A 255 0.22 -20.61 1.59
N GLY A 256 0.83 -19.65 0.93
CA GLY A 256 1.76 -18.68 1.49
C GLY A 256 1.18 -17.26 1.45
N LEU A 257 1.46 -16.49 2.47
CA LEU A 257 1.08 -15.08 2.57
C LEU A 257 2.31 -14.25 2.93
N ILE A 258 2.46 -13.10 2.33
CA ILE A 258 3.56 -12.18 2.62
C ILE A 258 3.02 -10.77 2.84
N PHE A 259 3.64 -10.05 3.79
CA PHE A 259 3.27 -8.66 4.13
C PHE A 259 4.47 -7.73 3.96
N ASP A 260 4.18 -6.44 3.81
CA ASP A 260 5.19 -5.41 3.99
C ASP A 260 5.33 -5.05 5.47
N THR A 261 6.22 -4.09 5.77
CA THR A 261 6.64 -3.76 7.14
C THR A 261 5.48 -3.44 8.08
N ASP A 262 4.49 -2.67 7.61
CA ASP A 262 3.36 -2.14 8.38
C ASP A 262 2.00 -2.74 7.99
N VAL A 263 2.02 -3.78 7.12
CA VAL A 263 0.88 -4.66 6.79
C VAL A 263 -0.25 -3.95 6.02
N ASP A 264 0.04 -2.87 5.33
CA ASP A 264 -0.94 -2.27 4.42
C ASP A 264 -0.92 -2.92 3.03
N ARG A 265 0.05 -3.81 2.74
CA ARG A 265 0.17 -4.62 1.53
C ARG A 265 0.25 -6.10 1.84
N ALA A 266 -0.26 -6.90 0.90
CA ALA A 266 -0.11 -8.34 0.92
C ALA A 266 0.26 -8.90 -0.45
N GLY A 267 0.84 -10.10 -0.45
CA GLY A 267 0.99 -10.99 -1.58
C GLY A 267 0.68 -12.42 -1.15
N ALA A 268 0.52 -13.32 -2.10
CA ALA A 268 0.26 -14.72 -1.80
C ALA A 268 1.02 -15.67 -2.73
N VAL A 269 1.14 -16.94 -2.34
CA VAL A 269 1.77 -18.00 -3.12
C VAL A 269 0.94 -19.27 -2.96
N GLU A 270 0.60 -19.91 -4.07
CA GLU A 270 -0.13 -21.18 -4.06
C GLU A 270 0.77 -22.36 -3.68
N ALA A 271 0.16 -23.51 -3.39
CA ALA A 271 0.85 -24.73 -2.96
C ALA A 271 1.92 -25.23 -3.95
N ASP A 272 1.77 -24.97 -5.23
CA ASP A 272 2.73 -25.31 -6.29
C ASP A 272 3.87 -24.30 -6.45
N GLY A 273 3.87 -23.24 -5.65
CA GLY A 273 4.82 -22.13 -5.72
C GLY A 273 4.45 -21.03 -6.72
N THR A 274 3.24 -21.06 -7.28
CA THR A 274 2.78 -19.99 -8.16
C THR A 274 2.57 -18.69 -7.37
N GLU A 275 3.28 -17.65 -7.76
CA GLU A 275 3.18 -16.33 -7.12
C GLU A 275 1.89 -15.60 -7.51
N LEU A 276 1.15 -15.14 -6.53
CA LEU A 276 -0.02 -14.27 -6.65
C LEU A 276 0.38 -12.86 -6.20
N GLY A 277 1.03 -12.16 -7.11
CA GLY A 277 1.47 -10.78 -6.95
C GLY A 277 0.99 -9.91 -8.11
N ARG A 278 1.13 -8.58 -7.98
CA ARG A 278 0.85 -7.61 -9.05
C ARG A 278 -0.52 -7.84 -9.72
N ASN A 279 -0.57 -8.01 -11.05
CA ASN A 279 -1.81 -8.21 -11.81
C ASN A 279 -2.58 -9.46 -11.37
N ARG A 280 -1.90 -10.57 -11.04
CA ARG A 280 -2.56 -11.80 -10.58
C ARG A 280 -3.25 -11.64 -9.24
N LEU A 281 -2.67 -10.85 -8.32
CA LEU A 281 -3.29 -10.55 -7.04
C LEU A 281 -4.53 -9.67 -7.21
N ILE A 282 -4.46 -8.67 -8.09
CA ILE A 282 -5.62 -7.84 -8.44
C ILE A 282 -6.71 -8.71 -9.09
N ALA A 283 -6.35 -9.60 -10.02
CA ALA A 283 -7.29 -10.51 -10.67
C ALA A 283 -8.01 -11.40 -9.65
N LEU A 284 -7.27 -11.94 -8.67
CA LEU A 284 -7.84 -12.74 -7.59
C LEU A 284 -8.81 -11.93 -6.71
N ALA A 285 -8.40 -10.73 -6.28
CA ALA A 285 -9.24 -9.85 -5.48
C ALA A 285 -10.47 -9.40 -6.26
N ALA A 286 -10.33 -9.11 -7.56
CA ALA A 286 -11.43 -8.76 -8.45
C ALA A 286 -12.41 -9.92 -8.63
N ALA A 287 -11.94 -11.16 -8.81
CA ALA A 287 -12.78 -12.34 -8.89
C ALA A 287 -13.59 -12.54 -7.59
N ILE A 288 -12.97 -12.37 -6.42
CA ILE A 288 -13.65 -12.42 -5.12
C ILE A 288 -14.70 -11.32 -4.99
N ALA A 289 -14.40 -10.09 -5.43
CA ALA A 289 -15.32 -8.97 -5.39
C ALA A 289 -16.49 -9.15 -6.38
N ALA A 290 -16.23 -9.67 -7.58
CA ALA A 290 -17.22 -9.93 -8.61
C ALA A 290 -18.29 -10.95 -8.18
N GLU A 291 -17.94 -11.93 -7.35
CA GLU A 291 -18.92 -12.87 -6.77
C GLU A 291 -19.93 -12.19 -5.85
N GLN A 292 -19.52 -11.11 -5.17
CA GLN A 292 -20.40 -10.34 -4.28
C GLN A 292 -21.27 -9.33 -5.05
N ALA A 293 -20.72 -8.73 -6.10
CA ALA A 293 -21.41 -7.75 -6.94
C ALA A 293 -21.02 -7.94 -8.41
N PRO A 294 -21.69 -8.87 -9.13
CA PRO A 294 -21.48 -9.03 -10.56
C PRO A 294 -21.71 -7.72 -11.33
N GLY A 295 -20.85 -7.41 -12.29
CA GLY A 295 -20.92 -6.17 -13.06
C GLY A 295 -20.40 -4.91 -12.36
N SER A 296 -19.85 -5.04 -11.14
CA SER A 296 -19.28 -3.90 -10.42
C SER A 296 -18.04 -3.33 -11.11
N THR A 297 -17.68 -2.09 -10.75
CA THR A 297 -16.44 -1.45 -11.20
C THR A 297 -15.29 -1.85 -10.28
N ILE A 298 -14.16 -2.22 -10.88
CA ILE A 298 -12.89 -2.50 -10.20
C ILE A 298 -11.93 -1.35 -10.54
N VAL A 299 -11.51 -0.60 -9.52
CA VAL A 299 -10.55 0.50 -9.69
C VAL A 299 -9.13 -0.02 -9.48
N THR A 300 -8.24 0.28 -10.43
CA THR A 300 -6.83 -0.10 -10.33
C THR A 300 -5.90 1.06 -10.66
N ASP A 301 -4.60 0.88 -10.40
CA ASP A 301 -3.60 1.86 -10.78
C ASP A 301 -3.33 1.86 -12.30
N SER A 302 -2.58 2.87 -12.76
CA SER A 302 -2.33 3.15 -14.18
C SER A 302 -1.43 2.13 -14.87
N VAL A 303 -0.64 1.35 -14.12
CA VAL A 303 0.37 0.44 -14.67
C VAL A 303 -0.12 -1.00 -14.83
N THR A 304 -1.40 -1.25 -14.58
CA THR A 304 -2.00 -2.57 -14.78
C THR A 304 -2.02 -2.99 -16.24
N SER A 305 -1.88 -4.30 -16.48
CA SER A 305 -1.79 -4.89 -17.82
C SER A 305 -3.11 -4.84 -18.59
N ASP A 306 -3.04 -4.97 -19.92
CA ASP A 306 -4.23 -5.12 -20.75
C ASP A 306 -4.84 -6.51 -20.57
N GLN A 307 -4.05 -7.53 -20.24
CA GLN A 307 -4.51 -8.88 -19.92
C GLN A 307 -5.37 -8.89 -18.66
N LEU A 308 -5.02 -8.06 -17.65
CA LEU A 308 -5.87 -7.88 -16.47
C LEU A 308 -7.19 -7.19 -16.83
N ALA A 309 -7.15 -6.17 -17.69
CA ALA A 309 -8.37 -5.51 -18.18
C ALA A 309 -9.29 -6.52 -18.90
N ASP A 310 -8.73 -7.31 -19.79
CA ASP A 310 -9.46 -8.37 -20.52
C ASP A 310 -10.06 -9.40 -19.54
N PHE A 311 -9.34 -9.79 -18.52
CA PHE A 311 -9.85 -10.71 -17.51
C PHE A 311 -11.02 -10.11 -16.73
N ILE A 312 -10.86 -8.88 -16.22
CA ILE A 312 -11.92 -8.20 -15.45
C ILE A 312 -13.18 -7.99 -16.33
N GLU A 313 -13.01 -7.53 -17.57
CA GLU A 313 -14.13 -7.15 -18.42
C GLU A 313 -14.77 -8.36 -19.14
N LYS A 314 -13.96 -9.24 -19.75
CA LYS A 314 -14.45 -10.33 -20.58
C LYS A 314 -14.75 -11.60 -19.80
N LYS A 315 -13.93 -11.93 -18.76
CA LYS A 315 -14.13 -13.15 -17.96
C LYS A 315 -15.02 -12.90 -16.75
N LEU A 316 -14.80 -11.82 -15.98
CA LEU A 316 -15.59 -11.53 -14.78
C LEU A 316 -16.86 -10.73 -15.10
N GLY A 317 -16.99 -10.12 -16.28
CA GLY A 317 -18.11 -9.26 -16.64
C GLY A 317 -18.22 -8.00 -15.78
N CYS A 318 -17.11 -7.57 -15.18
CA CYS A 318 -17.00 -6.35 -14.39
C CYS A 318 -16.46 -5.21 -15.27
N ARG A 319 -16.57 -3.97 -14.80
CA ARG A 319 -15.97 -2.80 -15.46
C ARG A 319 -14.57 -2.56 -14.88
N HIS A 320 -13.56 -2.46 -15.74
CA HIS A 320 -12.21 -2.07 -15.32
C HIS A 320 -12.02 -0.55 -15.42
N HIS A 321 -11.60 0.08 -14.31
CA HIS A 321 -11.34 1.52 -14.25
C HIS A 321 -9.91 1.76 -13.79
N ARG A 322 -8.98 1.98 -14.76
CA ARG A 322 -7.62 2.41 -14.45
C ARG A 322 -7.62 3.86 -14.01
N PHE A 323 -6.91 4.16 -12.93
CA PHE A 323 -6.77 5.53 -12.42
C PHE A 323 -5.30 5.83 -12.09
N LYS A 324 -5.04 7.00 -11.54
CA LYS A 324 -3.70 7.43 -11.13
C LYS A 324 -3.14 6.49 -10.08
N ARG A 325 -1.84 6.15 -10.22
CA ARG A 325 -1.11 5.42 -9.18
C ARG A 325 -1.05 6.22 -7.88
N GLY A 326 -0.99 5.50 -6.76
CA GLY A 326 -1.03 6.00 -5.40
C GLY A 326 -2.29 5.55 -4.68
N TYR A 327 -2.12 4.87 -3.56
CA TYR A 327 -3.22 4.23 -2.83
C TYR A 327 -4.40 5.18 -2.55
N LYS A 328 -4.12 6.43 -2.17
CA LYS A 328 -5.14 7.46 -1.97
C LYS A 328 -5.90 7.79 -3.25
N ASN A 329 -5.23 7.80 -4.40
CA ASN A 329 -5.86 8.11 -5.67
C ASN A 329 -6.90 7.05 -6.04
N VAL A 330 -6.54 5.76 -5.99
CA VAL A 330 -7.46 4.67 -6.34
C VAL A 330 -8.61 4.54 -5.33
N ILE A 331 -8.33 4.75 -4.03
CA ILE A 331 -9.35 4.75 -2.98
C ILE A 331 -10.34 5.90 -3.17
N ASN A 332 -9.86 7.12 -3.34
CA ASN A 332 -10.72 8.29 -3.50
C ASN A 332 -11.56 8.19 -4.77
N GLU A 333 -11.01 7.64 -5.85
CA GLU A 333 -11.77 7.39 -7.08
C GLU A 333 -12.87 6.33 -6.87
N ALA A 334 -12.57 5.23 -6.16
CA ALA A 334 -13.58 4.24 -5.82
C ALA A 334 -14.72 4.81 -4.95
N LYS A 335 -14.39 5.67 -3.98
CA LYS A 335 -15.38 6.39 -3.18
C LYS A 335 -16.22 7.32 -4.05
N ARG A 336 -15.59 8.12 -4.90
CA ARG A 336 -16.26 9.03 -5.85
C ARG A 336 -17.22 8.29 -6.77
N LEU A 337 -16.82 7.14 -7.32
CA LEU A 337 -17.69 6.30 -8.17
C LEU A 337 -18.92 5.81 -7.39
N ASN A 338 -18.74 5.35 -6.14
CA ASN A 338 -19.87 4.96 -5.30
C ASN A 338 -20.82 6.13 -4.99
N GLU A 339 -20.28 7.32 -4.73
CA GLU A 339 -21.08 8.55 -4.52
C GLU A 339 -21.84 8.96 -5.78
N ALA A 340 -21.28 8.67 -6.96
CA ALA A 340 -21.93 8.87 -8.25
C ALA A 340 -22.97 7.78 -8.61
N GLY A 341 -23.20 6.79 -7.72
CA GLY A 341 -24.18 5.72 -7.93
C GLY A 341 -23.63 4.49 -8.65
N GLU A 342 -22.32 4.44 -8.94
CA GLU A 342 -21.70 3.21 -9.47
C GLU A 342 -21.35 2.25 -8.33
N THR A 343 -21.51 0.95 -8.55
CA THR A 343 -21.09 -0.05 -7.57
C THR A 343 -19.60 -0.33 -7.77
N CYS A 344 -18.77 0.11 -6.83
CA CYS A 344 -17.34 -0.23 -6.77
C CYS A 344 -17.04 -0.86 -5.41
N LEU A 345 -16.51 -2.10 -5.39
CA LEU A 345 -16.20 -2.83 -4.16
C LEU A 345 -14.71 -2.91 -3.88
N LEU A 346 -13.86 -2.69 -4.88
CA LEU A 346 -12.41 -2.87 -4.80
C LEU A 346 -11.67 -1.73 -5.46
N ALA A 347 -10.72 -1.16 -4.73
CA ALA A 347 -9.65 -0.32 -5.25
C ALA A 347 -8.32 -0.99 -4.92
N MET A 348 -7.47 -1.25 -5.94
CA MET A 348 -6.25 -2.02 -5.72
C MET A 348 -5.11 -1.56 -6.64
N GLU A 349 -3.89 -1.65 -6.13
CA GLU A 349 -2.68 -1.34 -6.87
C GLU A 349 -1.81 -2.58 -7.10
N THR A 350 -1.00 -2.54 -8.16
CA THR A 350 0.00 -3.57 -8.45
C THR A 350 1.03 -3.75 -7.33
N SER A 351 1.16 -2.78 -6.43
CA SER A 351 2.04 -2.81 -5.27
C SER A 351 1.57 -3.74 -4.13
N GLY A 352 0.34 -4.26 -4.22
CA GLY A 352 -0.26 -5.10 -3.17
C GLY A 352 -1.15 -4.33 -2.17
N HIS A 353 -1.29 -2.99 -2.32
CA HIS A 353 -2.33 -2.25 -1.62
C HIS A 353 -3.70 -2.68 -2.14
N GLY A 354 -4.59 -3.04 -1.24
CA GLY A 354 -5.93 -3.47 -1.58
C GLY A 354 -6.97 -2.97 -0.60
N ALA A 355 -7.88 -2.11 -1.08
CA ALA A 355 -8.91 -1.47 -0.30
C ALA A 355 -10.29 -1.97 -0.72
N LEU A 356 -10.98 -2.64 0.20
CA LEU A 356 -12.34 -3.14 -0.02
C LEU A 356 -13.37 -2.22 0.63
N LYS A 357 -14.49 -1.98 -0.05
CA LYS A 357 -15.60 -1.15 0.44
C LYS A 357 -16.12 -1.62 1.80
N GLU A 358 -16.26 -2.94 1.99
CA GLU A 358 -16.71 -3.55 3.24
C GLU A 358 -15.73 -3.38 4.41
N ASN A 359 -14.49 -2.92 4.13
CA ASN A 359 -13.44 -2.59 5.08
C ASN A 359 -13.08 -1.09 5.00
N TYR A 360 -14.10 -0.23 4.86
CA TYR A 360 -13.98 1.23 4.85
C TYR A 360 -13.14 1.81 3.69
N PHE A 361 -12.86 1.07 2.64
CA PHE A 361 -11.84 1.42 1.65
C PHE A 361 -10.49 1.72 2.28
N LEU A 362 -10.09 0.93 3.27
CA LEU A 362 -8.79 0.98 3.89
C LEU A 362 -7.83 0.06 3.15
N ASP A 363 -6.61 0.54 2.87
CA ASP A 363 -5.51 -0.35 2.50
C ASP A 363 -5.16 -1.25 3.68
N ASP A 364 -5.47 -2.52 3.54
CA ASP A 364 -5.36 -3.49 4.62
C ASP A 364 -4.89 -4.85 4.06
N GLY A 365 -3.58 -5.07 4.12
CA GLY A 365 -2.98 -6.32 3.67
C GLY A 365 -3.48 -7.54 4.46
N ALA A 366 -3.71 -7.38 5.77
CA ALA A 366 -4.24 -8.47 6.59
C ALA A 366 -5.71 -8.78 6.26
N TYR A 367 -6.52 -7.78 5.92
CA TYR A 367 -7.89 -8.00 5.47
C TYR A 367 -7.94 -8.64 4.08
N LEU A 368 -7.08 -8.19 3.15
CA LEU A 368 -6.93 -8.80 1.83
C LEU A 368 -6.52 -10.27 1.97
N ALA A 369 -5.50 -10.57 2.79
CA ALA A 369 -5.09 -11.93 3.11
C ALA A 369 -6.26 -12.74 3.72
N THR A 370 -7.07 -12.14 4.58
CA THR A 370 -8.28 -12.76 5.16
C THR A 370 -9.29 -13.15 4.07
N LYS A 371 -9.53 -12.30 3.09
CA LYS A 371 -10.41 -12.62 1.95
C LYS A 371 -9.85 -13.79 1.12
N ILE A 372 -8.54 -13.80 0.88
CA ILE A 372 -7.86 -14.89 0.17
C ILE A 372 -7.99 -16.21 0.95
N VAL A 373 -7.71 -16.19 2.27
CA VAL A 373 -7.83 -17.38 3.14
C VAL A 373 -9.26 -17.93 3.17
N ILE A 374 -10.25 -17.07 3.31
CA ILE A 374 -11.67 -17.46 3.26
C ILE A 374 -11.95 -18.19 1.94
N ARG A 375 -11.57 -17.56 0.82
CA ARG A 375 -11.86 -18.12 -0.49
C ARG A 375 -11.10 -19.40 -0.76
N TYR A 376 -9.83 -19.47 -0.35
CA TYR A 376 -9.04 -20.71 -0.42
C TYR A 376 -9.71 -21.86 0.35
N ALA A 377 -10.10 -21.62 1.61
CA ALA A 377 -10.73 -22.64 2.44
C ALA A 377 -12.08 -23.11 1.87
N GLN A 378 -12.86 -22.23 1.27
CA GLN A 378 -14.12 -22.56 0.57
C GLN A 378 -13.85 -23.46 -0.66
N LEU A 379 -12.90 -23.07 -1.52
CA LEU A 379 -12.55 -23.81 -2.74
C LEU A 379 -11.96 -25.19 -2.43
N ARG A 380 -11.08 -25.26 -1.43
CA ARG A 380 -10.46 -26.53 -0.99
C ARG A 380 -11.51 -27.59 -0.64
N ARG A 381 -12.62 -27.20 -0.01
CA ARG A 381 -13.73 -28.10 0.30
C ARG A 381 -14.47 -28.60 -0.93
N GLN A 382 -14.40 -27.85 -2.01
CA GLN A 382 -15.00 -28.18 -3.30
C GLN A 382 -14.00 -28.96 -4.20
N GLY A 383 -12.79 -29.26 -3.70
CA GLY A 383 -11.71 -29.86 -4.49
C GLY A 383 -11.14 -28.92 -5.56
N ARG A 384 -11.27 -27.60 -5.36
CA ARG A 384 -10.82 -26.53 -6.25
C ARG A 384 -9.67 -25.73 -5.65
N THR A 385 -9.01 -24.92 -6.46
CA THR A 385 -7.85 -24.09 -6.12
C THR A 385 -8.12 -22.60 -6.41
N LEU A 386 -7.24 -21.70 -5.98
CA LEU A 386 -7.32 -20.27 -6.39
C LEU A 386 -7.03 -20.12 -7.88
N ALA A 387 -6.20 -21.00 -8.47
CA ALA A 387 -5.95 -21.02 -9.91
C ALA A 387 -7.24 -21.17 -10.73
N ASP A 388 -8.24 -21.89 -10.23
CA ASP A 388 -9.55 -22.01 -10.91
C ASP A 388 -10.29 -20.67 -11.02
N LEU A 389 -10.08 -19.75 -10.08
CA LEU A 389 -10.64 -18.39 -10.16
C LEU A 389 -9.90 -17.53 -11.18
N LEU A 390 -8.65 -17.87 -11.44
CA LEU A 390 -7.76 -17.15 -12.37
C LEU A 390 -7.71 -17.80 -13.76
N GLU A 391 -8.58 -18.79 -14.03
CA GLU A 391 -8.67 -19.39 -15.35
C GLU A 391 -8.94 -18.33 -16.43
N GLY A 392 -8.03 -18.23 -17.41
CA GLY A 392 -8.06 -17.21 -18.46
C GLY A 392 -7.29 -15.93 -18.13
N MET A 393 -6.84 -15.74 -16.90
CA MET A 393 -5.89 -14.67 -16.60
C MET A 393 -4.52 -15.02 -17.17
N ARG A 394 -3.97 -14.12 -18.00
CA ARG A 394 -2.66 -14.27 -18.62
C ARG A 394 -1.76 -13.13 -18.15
N GLU A 395 -0.47 -13.38 -18.05
CA GLU A 395 0.54 -12.34 -17.95
C GLU A 395 0.97 -11.89 -19.35
N PRO A 396 1.43 -10.65 -19.54
CA PRO A 396 2.05 -10.24 -20.79
C PRO A 396 3.30 -11.10 -21.07
N LEU A 397 3.56 -11.38 -22.34
CA LEU A 397 4.74 -12.16 -22.73
C LEU A 397 6.04 -11.44 -22.35
N GLU A 398 6.05 -10.12 -22.48
CA GLU A 398 7.18 -9.27 -22.12
C GLU A 398 6.69 -8.06 -21.32
N ALA A 399 7.43 -7.73 -20.25
CA ALA A 399 7.20 -6.53 -19.45
C ALA A 399 8.54 -5.90 -19.08
N ARG A 400 8.64 -4.57 -19.21
CA ARG A 400 9.82 -3.78 -18.84
C ARG A 400 9.41 -2.53 -18.08
N GLU A 401 10.21 -2.16 -17.09
CA GLU A 401 10.16 -0.87 -16.43
C GLU A 401 11.54 -0.21 -16.50
N LEU A 402 11.60 0.99 -17.08
CA LEU A 402 12.77 1.85 -17.06
C LEU A 402 12.45 3.11 -16.24
N ARG A 403 13.46 3.66 -15.57
CA ARG A 403 13.30 4.85 -14.73
C ARG A 403 14.30 5.90 -15.15
N PHE A 404 13.83 6.98 -15.76
CA PHE A 404 14.66 8.09 -16.21
C PHE A 404 14.71 9.16 -15.13
N ARG A 405 15.92 9.54 -14.69
CA ARG A 405 16.11 10.64 -13.75
C ARG A 405 15.86 11.97 -14.46
N LEU A 406 15.10 12.87 -13.82
CA LEU A 406 14.96 14.26 -14.22
C LEU A 406 16.14 15.06 -13.67
N LEU A 407 16.85 15.76 -14.56
CA LEU A 407 18.08 16.50 -14.22
C LEU A 407 17.83 17.89 -13.63
N PRO A 408 16.80 18.67 -14.09
CA PRO A 408 16.53 19.99 -13.57
C PRO A 408 16.02 19.98 -12.11
N GLU A 409 16.31 21.04 -11.35
CA GLU A 409 15.80 21.24 -9.97
C GLU A 409 14.27 21.29 -9.94
N ASP A 410 13.66 22.06 -10.86
CA ASP A 410 12.20 22.03 -11.06
C ASP A 410 11.83 20.82 -11.92
N PHE A 411 11.94 19.64 -11.32
CA PHE A 411 11.64 18.39 -12.00
C PHE A 411 10.15 18.26 -12.39
N LYS A 412 9.25 18.98 -11.69
CA LYS A 412 7.81 18.94 -12.03
C LYS A 412 7.53 19.66 -13.34
N ALA A 413 8.04 20.87 -13.51
CA ALA A 413 7.92 21.59 -14.77
C ALA A 413 8.64 20.86 -15.92
N ALA A 414 9.85 20.32 -15.64
CA ALA A 414 10.61 19.56 -16.63
C ALA A 414 9.85 18.29 -17.08
N GLY A 415 9.32 17.51 -16.16
CA GLY A 415 8.54 16.31 -16.47
C GLY A 415 7.26 16.62 -17.26
N ALA A 416 6.54 17.68 -16.90
CA ALA A 416 5.38 18.15 -17.65
C ALA A 416 5.76 18.55 -19.10
N ALA A 417 6.90 19.20 -19.29
CA ALA A 417 7.40 19.56 -20.61
C ALA A 417 7.76 18.33 -21.45
N VAL A 418 8.37 17.30 -20.84
CA VAL A 418 8.66 16.02 -21.51
C VAL A 418 7.37 15.32 -21.94
N LEU A 419 6.34 15.28 -21.09
CA LEU A 419 5.05 14.67 -21.46
C LEU A 419 4.39 15.44 -22.60
N ALA A 420 4.36 16.78 -22.58
CA ALA A 420 3.83 17.58 -23.66
C ALA A 420 4.62 17.39 -24.97
N ALA A 421 5.93 17.15 -24.90
CA ALA A 421 6.75 16.83 -26.08
C ALA A 421 6.44 15.41 -26.60
N LEU A 422 6.21 14.42 -25.70
CA LEU A 422 5.83 13.07 -26.11
C LEU A 422 4.47 13.06 -26.82
N GLU A 423 3.51 13.83 -26.34
CA GLU A 423 2.19 13.93 -26.98
C GLU A 423 2.30 14.42 -28.45
N ARG A 424 3.13 15.46 -28.68
CA ARG A 424 3.40 15.93 -30.03
C ARG A 424 4.16 14.92 -30.90
N TYR A 425 5.13 14.22 -30.30
CA TYR A 425 5.88 13.17 -31.01
C TYR A 425 4.97 12.01 -31.38
N ALA A 426 4.12 11.56 -30.46
CA ALA A 426 3.17 10.47 -30.67
C ALA A 426 2.18 10.77 -31.81
N ALA A 427 1.77 12.02 -31.99
CA ALA A 427 0.90 12.42 -33.09
C ALA A 427 1.53 12.18 -34.48
N SER A 428 2.86 12.07 -34.57
CA SER A 428 3.59 11.73 -35.79
C SER A 428 3.83 10.22 -35.97
N GLN A 429 3.43 9.40 -34.99
CA GLN A 429 3.63 7.94 -35.01
C GLN A 429 2.33 7.23 -35.41
N PRO A 430 2.16 6.79 -36.67
CA PRO A 430 0.88 6.26 -37.16
C PRO A 430 0.47 4.93 -36.50
N GLY A 431 1.40 4.25 -35.84
CA GLY A 431 1.15 2.98 -35.13
C GLY A 431 0.76 3.12 -33.66
N TRP A 432 0.76 4.34 -33.10
CA TRP A 432 0.48 4.56 -31.68
C TRP A 432 -0.93 5.09 -31.48
N VAL A 433 -1.71 4.40 -30.65
CA VAL A 433 -3.09 4.75 -30.35
C VAL A 433 -3.18 5.20 -28.89
N PRO A 434 -3.62 6.44 -28.60
CA PRO A 434 -3.77 6.89 -27.21
C PRO A 434 -4.77 6.02 -26.48
N ALA A 435 -4.44 5.61 -25.24
CA ALA A 435 -5.35 4.85 -24.40
C ALA A 435 -6.55 5.72 -24.02
N PRO A 436 -7.78 5.19 -24.09
CA PRO A 436 -8.95 5.92 -23.61
C PRO A 436 -8.87 6.11 -22.09
N HIS A 437 -9.41 7.22 -21.59
CA HIS A 437 -9.51 7.50 -20.15
C HIS A 437 -8.16 7.39 -19.42
N ASN A 438 -7.12 7.97 -19.99
CA ASN A 438 -5.81 8.05 -19.36
C ASN A 438 -5.80 9.20 -18.32
N TYR A 439 -5.54 8.89 -17.06
CA TYR A 439 -5.56 9.85 -15.96
C TYR A 439 -4.16 10.21 -15.44
N GLU A 440 -3.12 9.51 -15.86
CA GLU A 440 -1.74 9.71 -15.42
C GLU A 440 -0.76 9.53 -16.56
N GLY A 441 0.13 10.50 -16.77
CA GLY A 441 1.13 10.43 -17.82
C GLY A 441 0.52 10.26 -19.21
N LEU A 442 1.22 9.55 -20.08
CA LEU A 442 0.76 9.24 -21.44
C LEU A 442 0.89 7.75 -21.71
N ARG A 443 -0.26 7.09 -21.87
CA ARG A 443 -0.34 5.67 -22.27
C ARG A 443 -0.78 5.56 -23.72
N TYR A 444 -0.02 4.78 -24.49
CA TYR A 444 -0.32 4.46 -25.87
C TYR A 444 -0.32 2.96 -26.09
N SER A 445 -1.29 2.46 -26.82
CA SER A 445 -1.28 1.11 -27.37
C SER A 445 -0.46 1.09 -28.66
N VAL A 446 0.29 0.01 -28.90
CA VAL A 446 1.08 -0.27 -30.10
C VAL A 446 0.58 -1.60 -30.69
N PRO A 447 -0.50 -1.58 -31.50
CA PRO A 447 -1.19 -2.79 -31.95
C PRO A 447 -0.32 -3.74 -32.78
N ALA A 448 0.69 -3.22 -33.49
CA ALA A 448 1.60 -4.02 -34.30
C ALA A 448 2.32 -5.11 -33.51
N VAL A 449 2.64 -4.83 -32.25
CA VAL A 449 3.30 -5.77 -31.32
C VAL A 449 2.38 -6.19 -30.17
N LYS A 450 1.07 -5.96 -30.29
CA LYS A 450 0.08 -6.23 -29.24
C LYS A 450 0.55 -5.74 -27.87
N GLY A 451 1.08 -4.52 -27.85
CA GLY A 451 1.72 -3.95 -26.67
C GLY A 451 1.23 -2.56 -26.36
N TRP A 452 1.77 -2.02 -25.30
CA TRP A 452 1.53 -0.65 -24.85
C TRP A 452 2.75 -0.12 -24.10
N PHE A 453 2.82 1.21 -23.99
CA PHE A 453 3.73 1.87 -23.07
C PHE A 453 3.03 2.98 -22.30
N LEU A 454 3.56 3.31 -21.12
CA LEU A 454 3.15 4.42 -20.27
C LEU A 454 4.38 5.16 -19.78
N LEU A 455 4.55 6.42 -20.20
CA LEU A 455 5.50 7.35 -19.58
C LEU A 455 4.76 8.27 -18.64
N ARG A 456 5.20 8.32 -17.37
CA ARG A 456 4.58 9.15 -16.33
C ARG A 456 5.63 9.81 -15.44
N MET A 457 5.22 10.76 -14.61
CA MET A 457 6.05 11.29 -13.55
C MET A 457 5.93 10.42 -12.30
N SER A 458 7.02 10.28 -11.55
CA SER A 458 6.92 9.75 -10.17
C SER A 458 6.15 10.74 -9.29
N LEU A 459 5.41 10.21 -8.32
CA LEU A 459 4.67 11.05 -7.34
C LEU A 459 5.62 11.80 -6.39
N HIS A 460 6.77 11.22 -6.07
CA HIS A 460 7.62 11.69 -4.98
C HIS A 460 9.06 12.01 -5.41
N ASP A 461 9.56 11.34 -6.43
CA ASP A 461 10.95 11.41 -6.83
C ASP A 461 11.13 12.14 -8.16
N PRO A 462 12.31 12.74 -8.42
CA PRO A 462 12.64 13.34 -9.71
C PRO A 462 12.90 12.27 -10.79
N LEU A 463 11.89 11.44 -11.05
CA LEU A 463 11.95 10.31 -11.96
C LEU A 463 10.75 10.28 -12.91
N MET A 464 11.00 9.79 -14.12
CA MET A 464 9.96 9.42 -15.08
C MET A 464 10.02 7.91 -15.35
N PRO A 465 9.16 7.11 -14.71
CA PRO A 465 8.99 5.70 -15.03
C PRO A 465 8.36 5.52 -16.41
N LEU A 466 8.93 4.60 -17.19
CA LEU A 466 8.41 4.09 -18.45
C LEU A 466 8.07 2.61 -18.27
N ASN A 467 6.80 2.27 -18.32
CA ASN A 467 6.33 0.90 -18.35
C ASN A 467 6.02 0.48 -19.78
N ILE A 468 6.45 -0.71 -20.18
CA ILE A 468 6.23 -1.30 -21.50
C ILE A 468 5.79 -2.74 -21.31
N GLU A 469 4.75 -3.15 -22.03
CA GLU A 469 4.34 -4.56 -22.11
C GLU A 469 4.04 -4.94 -23.56
N SER A 470 4.22 -6.21 -23.90
CA SER A 470 3.87 -6.76 -25.20
C SER A 470 3.50 -8.25 -25.11
N ASP A 471 2.58 -8.68 -25.97
CA ASP A 471 2.23 -10.09 -26.21
C ASP A 471 2.93 -10.68 -27.46
N CYS A 472 3.95 -9.99 -27.98
CA CYS A 472 4.77 -10.48 -29.08
C CYS A 472 6.23 -10.66 -28.62
N PRO A 473 6.93 -11.73 -29.04
CA PRO A 473 8.36 -11.87 -28.79
C PRO A 473 9.14 -10.70 -29.40
N GLY A 474 10.00 -10.03 -28.60
CA GLY A 474 10.75 -8.85 -29.00
C GLY A 474 9.93 -7.56 -29.06
N GLY A 475 8.63 -7.60 -28.76
CA GLY A 475 7.74 -6.45 -28.91
C GLY A 475 8.04 -5.33 -27.94
N ALA A 476 8.44 -5.65 -26.71
CA ALA A 476 8.84 -4.63 -25.73
C ALA A 476 10.13 -3.90 -26.17
N GLU A 477 11.06 -4.61 -26.79
CA GLU A 477 12.27 -4.02 -27.37
C GLU A 477 11.95 -3.14 -28.56
N GLU A 478 11.00 -3.55 -29.41
CA GLU A 478 10.56 -2.78 -30.58
C GLU A 478 9.94 -1.44 -30.13
N ILE A 479 9.03 -1.46 -29.15
CA ILE A 479 8.45 -0.25 -28.57
C ILE A 479 9.56 0.67 -28.02
N LEU A 480 10.51 0.09 -27.26
CA LEU A 480 11.62 0.86 -26.70
C LEU A 480 12.49 1.48 -27.80
N ARG A 481 12.77 0.74 -28.89
CA ARG A 481 13.54 1.23 -30.07
C ARG A 481 12.85 2.41 -30.73
N GLU A 482 11.53 2.38 -30.89
CA GLU A 482 10.75 3.49 -31.43
C GLU A 482 10.73 4.72 -30.50
N LEU A 483 10.70 4.50 -29.17
CA LEU A 483 10.74 5.57 -28.16
C LEU A 483 12.14 6.18 -27.98
N ALA A 484 13.20 5.41 -28.18
CA ALA A 484 14.57 5.81 -27.86
C ALA A 484 15.01 7.13 -28.51
N PRO A 485 14.73 7.42 -29.82
CA PRO A 485 15.07 8.70 -30.40
C PRO A 485 14.42 9.89 -29.71
N PHE A 486 13.15 9.75 -29.33
CA PHE A 486 12.44 10.77 -28.55
C PHE A 486 13.06 10.98 -27.17
N LEU A 487 13.28 9.89 -26.43
CA LEU A 487 13.83 9.96 -25.06
C LEU A 487 15.24 10.55 -25.05
N LYS A 488 16.14 10.13 -25.97
CA LYS A 488 17.50 10.66 -26.11
C LYS A 488 17.51 12.14 -26.52
N GLY A 489 16.47 12.59 -27.19
CA GLY A 489 16.28 14.00 -27.57
C GLY A 489 15.85 14.91 -26.40
N GLN A 490 15.50 14.35 -25.22
CA GLN A 490 15.05 15.14 -24.08
C GLN A 490 16.23 15.49 -23.15
N ALA A 491 16.76 16.70 -23.23
CA ALA A 491 17.86 17.15 -22.39
C ALA A 491 17.56 17.13 -20.86
N ALA A 492 16.28 17.07 -20.50
CA ALA A 492 15.83 16.98 -19.11
C ALA A 492 15.95 15.57 -18.51
N LEU A 493 16.18 14.52 -19.34
CA LEU A 493 16.23 13.13 -18.91
C LEU A 493 17.66 12.59 -18.90
N ASP A 494 18.02 11.86 -17.85
CA ASP A 494 19.18 10.97 -17.87
C ASP A 494 18.82 9.69 -18.65
N THR A 495 19.35 9.56 -19.84
CA THR A 495 19.07 8.45 -20.75
C THR A 495 20.24 7.47 -20.89
N ALA A 496 21.24 7.49 -19.99
CA ALA A 496 22.42 6.63 -20.05
C ALA A 496 22.07 5.12 -20.15
N GLN A 497 20.95 4.69 -19.57
CA GLN A 497 20.48 3.31 -19.64
C GLN A 497 19.96 2.86 -21.03
N LEU A 498 19.86 3.78 -22.00
CA LEU A 498 19.44 3.46 -23.38
C LEU A 498 20.63 3.16 -24.32
N GLY A 499 21.87 3.21 -23.82
CA GLY A 499 23.09 2.96 -24.60
C GLY A 499 23.48 4.09 -25.52
#